data_90859b1b504c4b34d682f46e2cdeba5d
#
_entry.id   90859b1b504c4b34d682f46e2cdeba5d
#
_cell.length_a   1.000
_cell.length_b   1.000
_cell.length_c   1.000
_cell.angle_alpha   90.00
_cell.angle_beta   90.00
_cell.angle_gamma   90.00
#
_symmetry.space_group_name_H-M   'P 1'
#
loop_
_entity.id
_entity.type
_entity.pdbx_description
1 polymer ?
#
loop_
_entity_poly.entity_id
_entity_poly.type
_entity_poly.pdbx_seq_one_letter_code
_entity_poly.pdbx_strand_id
1 'polypeptide(L)' 'MSREDIMRRLELLRVEHRDLDSAIAALATAGGGDQMQVARLKKRKLRLRDEIAILEDALVPDIIA' A
#
# COMPACT_ATOMS: atom_id res chain seq x y z
N MET A 1 -14.60 -9.08 -10.99
CA MET A 1 -13.81 -9.54 -9.83
C MET A 1 -14.75 -9.90 -8.69
N SER A 2 -14.63 -11.08 -8.14
CA SER A 2 -15.49 -11.50 -7.04
C SER A 2 -15.06 -10.80 -5.74
N ARG A 3 -15.95 -10.82 -4.74
CA ARG A 3 -15.63 -10.29 -3.41
C ARG A 3 -14.40 -10.97 -2.81
N GLU A 4 -14.30 -12.29 -2.98
CA GLU A 4 -13.16 -13.05 -2.47
C GLU A 4 -11.86 -12.65 -3.16
N ASP A 5 -11.90 -12.40 -4.48
CA ASP A 5 -10.74 -11.95 -5.23
C ASP A 5 -10.28 -10.58 -4.73
N ILE A 6 -11.22 -9.68 -4.49
CA ILE A 6 -10.91 -8.36 -3.96
C ILE A 6 -10.27 -8.47 -2.58
N MET A 7 -10.79 -9.32 -1.72
CA MET A 7 -10.24 -9.51 -0.39
C MET A 7 -8.82 -10.07 -0.41
N ARG A 8 -8.55 -11.02 -1.30
CA ARG A 8 -7.19 -11.56 -1.47
C ARG A 8 -6.23 -10.50 -1.97
N ARG A 9 -6.67 -9.72 -2.94
CA ARG A 9 -5.84 -8.64 -3.48
C ARG A 9 -5.53 -7.62 -2.41
N LEU A 10 -6.52 -7.25 -1.61
CA LEU A 10 -6.33 -6.33 -0.50
C LEU A 10 -5.30 -6.84 0.50
N GLU A 11 -5.37 -8.11 0.85
CA GLU A 11 -4.42 -8.74 1.77
C GLU A 11 -2.99 -8.58 1.25
N LEU A 12 -2.77 -8.93 -0.02
CA LEU A 12 -1.46 -8.81 -0.64
C LEU A 12 -0.96 -7.37 -0.67
N LEU A 13 -1.83 -6.44 -1.02
CA LEU A 13 -1.46 -5.03 -1.08
C LEU A 13 -1.14 -4.47 0.30
N ARG A 14 -1.86 -4.89 1.32
CA ARG A 14 -1.58 -4.46 2.69
C ARG A 14 -0.23 -4.96 3.17
N VAL A 15 0.11 -6.20 2.85
CA VAL A 15 1.42 -6.75 3.19
C VAL A 15 2.53 -5.98 2.47
N GLU A 16 2.38 -5.73 1.17
CA GLU A 16 3.35 -4.96 0.41
C GLU A 16 3.50 -3.53 0.97
N HIS A 17 2.40 -2.92 1.33
CA HIS A 17 2.41 -1.57 1.90
C HIS A 17 3.19 -1.54 3.21
N ARG A 18 2.97 -2.53 4.07
CA ARG A 18 3.68 -2.66 5.34
C ARG A 18 5.17 -2.89 5.12
N ASP A 19 5.51 -3.74 4.17
CA ASP A 19 6.91 -4.03 3.84
C ASP A 19 7.63 -2.79 3.33
N LEU A 20 6.97 -2.01 2.49
CA LEU A 20 7.54 -0.75 2.00
C LEU A 20 7.72 0.26 3.12
N ASP A 21 6.76 0.35 4.01
CA ASP A 21 6.86 1.23 5.17
C ASP A 21 8.06 0.88 6.04
N SER A 22 8.27 -0.42 6.28
CA SER A 22 9.41 -0.92 7.04
C SER A 22 10.73 -0.64 6.33
N ALA A 23 10.77 -0.83 5.01
CA ALA A 23 11.96 -0.57 4.22
C ALA A 23 12.34 0.91 4.23
N ILE A 24 11.35 1.78 4.10
CA ILE A 24 11.57 3.23 4.15
C ILE A 24 12.11 3.64 5.53
N ALA A 25 11.51 3.11 6.58
CA ALA A 25 11.96 3.41 7.95
C ALA A 25 13.40 2.93 8.18
N ALA A 26 13.74 1.74 7.69
CA ALA A 26 15.09 1.20 7.81
C ALA A 26 16.11 2.06 7.08
N LEU A 27 15.80 2.49 5.87
CA LEU A 27 16.69 3.36 5.10
C LEU A 27 16.88 4.72 5.77
N ALA A 28 15.81 5.28 6.31
CA ALA A 28 15.87 6.55 7.02
C ALA A 28 16.73 6.45 8.29
N THR A 29 16.65 5.34 9.00
CA THR A 29 17.39 5.11 10.23
C THR A 29 18.87 4.86 9.97
N ALA A 30 19.19 4.17 8.87
CA ALA A 30 20.56 3.83 8.51
C ALA A 30 21.42 5.06 8.16
N GLY A 31 20.78 6.19 7.86
CA GLY A 31 21.49 7.44 7.60
C GLY A 31 22.28 7.48 6.31
N GLY A 32 22.34 6.38 5.57
CA GLY A 32 23.07 6.28 4.32
C GLY A 32 22.21 5.98 3.13
N GLY A 33 20.90 6.10 3.29
CA GLY A 33 19.96 5.76 2.24
C GLY A 33 20.05 6.73 1.06
N ASP A 34 20.10 6.16 -0.14
CA ASP A 34 19.98 6.93 -1.36
C ASP A 34 18.61 7.60 -1.37
N GLN A 35 18.61 8.94 -1.44
CA GLN A 35 17.37 9.70 -1.42
C GLN A 35 16.47 9.37 -2.60
N MET A 36 17.06 9.03 -3.76
CA MET A 36 16.28 8.60 -4.91
C MET A 36 15.57 7.29 -4.66
N GLN A 37 16.24 6.36 -3.99
CA GLN A 37 15.65 5.08 -3.63
C GLN A 37 14.48 5.28 -2.65
N VAL A 38 14.67 6.10 -1.64
CA VAL A 38 13.62 6.43 -0.68
C VAL A 38 12.43 7.07 -1.40
N ALA A 39 12.68 7.99 -2.31
CA ALA A 39 11.62 8.65 -3.07
C ALA A 39 10.82 7.65 -3.91
N ARG A 40 11.50 6.70 -4.56
CA ARG A 40 10.85 5.65 -5.33
C ARG A 40 9.95 4.77 -4.45
N LEU A 41 10.46 4.39 -3.29
CA LEU A 41 9.70 3.56 -2.36
C LEU A 41 8.48 4.29 -1.83
N LYS A 42 8.61 5.59 -1.51
CA LYS A 42 7.49 6.41 -1.07
C LYS A 42 6.43 6.53 -2.16
N LYS A 43 6.85 6.71 -3.40
CA LYS A 43 5.94 6.80 -4.54
C LYS A 43 5.18 5.49 -4.74
N ARG A 44 5.87 4.36 -4.64
CA ARG A 44 5.25 3.05 -4.71
C ARG A 44 4.26 2.82 -3.58
N LYS A 45 4.63 3.24 -2.38
CA LYS A 45 3.75 3.15 -1.21
C LYS A 45 2.45 3.93 -1.44
N LEU A 46 2.54 5.13 -2.00
CA LEU A 46 1.36 5.93 -2.31
C LEU A 46 0.45 5.26 -3.33
N ARG A 47 1.03 4.64 -4.35
CA ARG A 47 0.25 3.88 -5.34
C ARG A 47 -0.48 2.70 -4.70
N LEU A 48 0.21 1.97 -3.83
CA LEU A 48 -0.41 0.86 -3.12
C LEU A 48 -1.55 1.34 -2.23
N ARG A 49 -1.37 2.45 -1.56
CA ARG A 49 -2.40 3.06 -0.73
C ARG A 49 -3.63 3.41 -1.56
N ASP A 50 -3.43 3.97 -2.75
CA ASP A 50 -4.53 4.32 -3.63
C ASP A 50 -5.28 3.08 -4.11
N GLU A 51 -4.55 2.02 -4.49
CA GLU A 51 -5.18 0.77 -4.88
C GLU A 51 -5.97 0.14 -3.75
N ILE A 52 -5.41 0.17 -2.54
CA ILE A 52 -6.09 -0.33 -1.34
C ILE A 52 -7.40 0.42 -1.13
N ALA A 53 -7.36 1.73 -1.24
CA ALA A 53 -8.56 2.55 -1.07
C ALA A 53 -9.64 2.22 -2.09
N ILE A 54 -9.26 2.03 -3.34
CA ILE A 54 -10.19 1.67 -4.42
C ILE A 54 -10.84 0.31 -4.13
N LEU A 55 -10.05 -0.67 -3.71
CA LEU A 55 -10.56 -2.00 -3.42
C LEU A 55 -11.43 -2.02 -2.16
N GLU A 56 -11.06 -1.26 -1.15
CA GLU A 56 -11.89 -1.12 0.05
C GLU A 56 -13.24 -0.51 -0.28
N ASP A 57 -13.26 0.51 -1.13
CA ASP A 57 -14.50 1.11 -1.60
C ASP A 57 -15.38 0.11 -2.35
N ALA A 58 -14.76 -0.77 -3.13
CA ALA A 58 -15.48 -1.81 -3.86
C ALA A 58 -16.16 -2.82 -2.93
N LEU A 59 -15.63 -3.00 -1.73
CA LEU A 59 -16.20 -3.93 -0.74
C LEU A 59 -17.27 -3.29 0.13
N VAL A 60 -17.29 -1.97 0.22
CA VAL A 60 -18.27 -1.27 1.03
C VAL A 60 -19.63 -1.38 0.35
N PRO A 61 -20.68 -1.85 1.06
CA PRO A 61 -22.03 -1.85 0.48
C PRO A 61 -22.42 -0.42 0.16
N ASP A 62 -23.15 -0.29 -0.92
CA ASP A 62 -23.61 1.02 -1.40
C ASP A 62 -24.71 1.54 -0.48
N ILE A 63 -24.36 1.79 0.75
CA ILE A 63 -25.29 2.35 1.73
C ILE A 63 -25.06 3.84 1.77
N ILE A 64 -25.97 4.53 1.16
CA ILE A 64 -25.98 5.98 1.27
C ILE A 64 -26.80 6.33 2.49
N ALA A 65 -26.16 6.86 3.44
CA ALA A 65 -26.86 7.35 4.60
C ALA A 65 -27.69 8.59 4.23
#